data_7726a144a48e5c726447f39409279430
#
_entry.id   7726a144a48e5c726447f39409279430
#
_cell.length_a   1.000
_cell.length_b   1.000
_cell.length_c   1.000
_cell.angle_alpha   90.00
_cell.angle_beta   90.00
_cell.angle_gamma   90.00
#
_symmetry.space_group_name_H-M   'P 1'
#
loop_
_entity.id
_entity.type
_entity.pdbx_description
1 polymer ?
#
loop_
_entity_poly.entity_id
_entity_poly.type
_entity_poly.pdbx_seq_one_letter_code
_entity_poly.pdbx_strand_id
1 'polypeptide(L)'
;MKERIYPLLFSKNSENFSFNGCNFVVQKAREATARVVMWREFNLINSFTLETTFCGPTDGRYQDCHFTINILKECGRLFCKTLLDYASNEPKVREAIRELETMFPPQKAEEGLSQHFLPNNDDSRK
;
A
#
# COMPACT_ATOMS: atom_id res chain seq x y z
N MET A 1 4.64 0.73 -5.30
CA MET A 1 4.29 -0.68 -4.98
C MET A 1 5.03 -1.25 -3.77
N LYS A 2 6.26 -0.80 -3.50
CA LYS A 2 7.06 -1.32 -2.36
C LYS A 2 6.37 -1.13 -1.00
N GLU A 3 5.61 -0.05 -0.85
CA GLU A 3 4.81 0.29 0.34
C GLU A 3 3.67 -0.71 0.64
N ARG A 4 3.32 -1.57 -0.34
CA ARG A 4 2.23 -2.54 -0.21
C ARG A 4 2.70 -3.92 0.24
N ILE A 5 4.01 -4.18 0.20
CA ILE A 5 4.58 -5.50 0.48
C ILE A 5 4.32 -5.91 1.94
N TYR A 6 4.67 -5.04 2.89
CA TYR A 6 4.48 -5.36 4.30
C TYR A 6 3.00 -5.52 4.68
N PRO A 7 2.07 -4.63 4.28
CA PRO A 7 0.64 -4.82 4.53
C PRO A 7 0.09 -6.13 3.91
N LEU A 8 0.53 -6.51 2.71
CA LEU A 8 0.12 -7.77 2.11
C LEU A 8 0.63 -8.98 2.90
N LEU A 9 1.89 -8.98 3.31
CA LEU A 9 2.44 -10.03 4.18
C LEU A 9 1.71 -10.11 5.51
N PHE A 10 1.34 -8.96 6.08
CA PHE A 10 0.60 -8.92 7.33
C PHE A 10 -0.80 -9.52 7.18
N SER A 11 -1.51 -9.24 6.10
CA SER A 11 -2.82 -9.86 5.84
C SER A 11 -2.73 -11.38 5.65
N LYS A 12 -1.63 -11.89 5.08
CA LYS A 12 -1.39 -13.33 4.96
C LYS A 12 -1.07 -14.01 6.31
N ASN A 13 -0.49 -13.28 7.24
CA ASN A 13 -0.16 -13.79 8.57
C ASN A 13 -1.31 -13.59 9.58
N SER A 14 -2.23 -12.67 9.36
CA SER A 14 -3.28 -12.29 10.30
C SER A 14 -4.64 -12.22 9.62
N GLU A 15 -5.55 -13.14 10.00
CA GLU A 15 -6.94 -13.13 9.54
C GLU A 15 -7.74 -11.91 10.04
N ASN A 16 -7.19 -11.16 11.01
CA ASN A 16 -7.82 -9.98 11.58
C ASN A 16 -7.36 -8.67 10.94
N PHE A 17 -6.54 -8.75 9.87
CA PHE A 17 -6.04 -7.59 9.14
C PHE A 17 -6.47 -7.67 7.67
N SER A 18 -7.17 -6.65 7.21
CA SER A 18 -7.65 -6.56 5.83
C SER A 18 -6.70 -5.74 4.96
N PHE A 19 -6.06 -6.37 3.96
CA PHE A 19 -5.28 -5.66 2.96
C PHE A 19 -6.15 -4.76 2.09
N ASN A 20 -7.38 -5.19 1.78
CA ASN A 20 -8.32 -4.41 0.99
C ASN A 20 -8.81 -3.14 1.71
N GLY A 21 -8.73 -3.13 3.06
CA GLY A 21 -9.00 -1.96 3.88
C GLY A 21 -7.86 -0.93 3.91
N CYS A 22 -6.70 -1.26 3.35
CA CYS A 22 -5.55 -0.36 3.33
C CYS A 22 -5.74 0.76 2.31
N ASN A 23 -5.40 2.00 2.70
CA ASN A 23 -5.40 3.15 1.82
C ASN A 23 -3.98 3.68 1.63
N PHE A 24 -3.48 3.62 0.41
CA PHE A 24 -2.13 4.06 0.02
C PHE A 24 -2.13 5.43 -0.69
N VAL A 25 -3.29 6.05 -0.84
CA VAL A 25 -3.41 7.36 -1.47
C VAL A 25 -3.14 8.46 -0.45
N VAL A 26 -2.20 9.36 -0.78
CA VAL A 26 -1.95 10.55 0.02
C VAL A 26 -3.02 11.59 -0.27
N GLN A 27 -3.88 11.85 0.70
CA GLN A 27 -4.87 12.92 0.62
C GLN A 27 -4.21 14.27 0.92
N LYS A 28 -4.56 15.32 0.17
CA LYS A 28 -4.01 16.68 0.34
C LYS A 28 -4.12 17.18 1.79
N ALA A 29 -5.24 16.93 2.44
CA ALA A 29 -5.47 17.34 3.84
C ALA A 29 -4.55 16.60 4.85
N ARG A 30 -3.86 15.53 4.43
CA ARG A 30 -3.00 14.69 5.28
C ARG A 30 -1.51 14.76 4.91
N GLU A 31 -1.12 15.63 3.98
CA GLU A 31 0.26 15.78 3.51
C GLU A 31 1.25 16.17 4.62
N ALA A 32 0.78 16.90 5.65
CA ALA A 32 1.59 17.31 6.80
C ALA A 32 1.64 16.26 7.94
N THR A 33 1.01 15.09 7.77
CA THR A 33 1.08 14.05 8.80
C THR A 33 2.46 13.40 8.84
N ALA A 34 2.87 12.96 10.02
CA ALA A 34 4.19 12.37 10.25
C ALA A 34 4.52 11.25 9.24
N ARG A 35 3.58 10.32 8.96
CA ARG A 35 3.82 9.23 8.01
C ARG A 35 4.11 9.73 6.59
N VAL A 36 3.43 10.78 6.13
CA VAL A 36 3.64 11.33 4.78
C VAL A 36 4.95 12.09 4.72
N VAL A 37 5.27 12.87 5.74
CA VAL A 37 6.54 13.61 5.84
C VAL A 37 7.72 12.62 5.88
N MET A 38 7.64 11.56 6.71
CA MET A 38 8.70 10.56 6.81
C MET A 38 8.91 9.81 5.48
N TRP A 39 7.83 9.49 4.79
CA TRP A 39 7.93 8.90 3.44
C TRP A 39 8.55 9.87 2.43
N ARG A 40 8.09 11.11 2.39
CA ARG A 40 8.50 12.08 1.37
C ARG A 40 9.91 12.62 1.59
N GLU A 41 10.23 13.05 2.82
CA GLU A 41 11.50 13.72 3.13
C GLU A 41 12.65 12.73 3.41
N PHE A 42 12.33 11.57 3.99
CA PHE A 42 13.33 10.57 4.39
C PHE A 42 13.27 9.29 3.57
N ASN A 43 12.39 9.22 2.56
CA ASN A 43 12.18 8.04 1.71
C ASN A 43 11.91 6.75 2.50
N LEU A 44 11.24 6.87 3.65
CA LEU A 44 10.84 5.73 4.46
C LEU A 44 9.60 5.06 3.86
N ILE A 45 9.82 4.03 3.08
CA ILE A 45 8.78 3.32 2.31
C ILE A 45 7.69 2.76 3.24
N ASN A 46 8.09 2.18 4.37
CA ASN A 46 7.18 1.56 5.34
C ASN A 46 6.75 2.55 6.44
N SER A 47 6.19 3.68 6.04
CA SER A 47 5.67 4.69 6.96
C SER A 47 4.14 4.64 6.98
N PHE A 48 3.57 3.95 7.97
CA PHE A 48 2.14 3.65 8.07
C PHE A 48 1.53 4.12 9.39
N THR A 49 0.19 4.25 9.39
CA THR A 49 -0.62 4.22 10.61
C THR A 49 -1.37 2.90 10.61
N LEU A 50 -1.18 2.08 11.64
CA LEU A 50 -1.97 0.89 11.89
C LEU A 50 -3.11 1.28 12.84
N GLU A 51 -4.33 1.12 12.38
CA GLU A 51 -5.53 1.40 13.19
C GLU A 51 -6.26 0.09 13.47
N THR A 52 -6.68 -0.09 14.71
CA THR A 52 -7.53 -1.20 15.12
C THR A 52 -8.90 -0.67 15.55
N THR A 53 -9.95 -1.39 15.18
CA THR A 53 -11.30 -1.09 15.66
C THR A 53 -11.56 -1.73 17.01
N PHE A 54 -12.46 -1.14 17.81
CA PHE A 54 -12.98 -1.79 19.01
C PHE A 54 -14.07 -2.81 18.70
N CYS A 55 -14.69 -2.73 17.52
CA CYS A 55 -15.83 -3.55 17.15
C CYS A 55 -15.47 -4.93 16.60
N GLY A 56 -14.34 -5.07 15.92
CA GLY A 56 -13.92 -6.31 15.29
C GLY A 56 -13.82 -6.20 13.76
N PRO A 57 -13.39 -7.28 13.08
CA PRO A 57 -13.21 -7.28 11.65
C PRO A 57 -14.55 -7.31 10.91
N THR A 58 -14.58 -6.76 9.71
CA THR A 58 -15.74 -6.76 8.82
C THR A 58 -15.82 -8.00 7.94
N ASP A 59 -14.77 -8.80 7.93
CA ASP A 59 -14.65 -10.01 7.11
C ASP A 59 -13.83 -11.09 7.85
N GLY A 60 -13.82 -12.30 7.29
CA GLY A 60 -13.05 -13.43 7.83
C GLY A 60 -13.74 -14.17 8.98
N ARG A 61 -12.97 -15.03 9.65
CA ARG A 61 -13.45 -15.96 10.69
C ARG A 61 -14.10 -15.26 11.88
N TYR A 62 -13.67 -14.05 12.20
CA TYR A 62 -14.14 -13.28 13.36
C TYR A 62 -15.09 -12.16 12.97
N GLN A 63 -15.67 -12.23 11.76
CA GLN A 63 -16.67 -11.26 11.32
C GLN A 63 -17.78 -11.13 12.37
N ASP A 64 -18.23 -9.90 12.62
CA ASP A 64 -19.26 -9.54 13.60
C ASP A 64 -18.94 -9.90 15.06
N CYS A 65 -17.70 -10.30 15.37
CA CYS A 65 -17.24 -10.55 16.73
C CYS A 65 -16.42 -9.36 17.24
N HIS A 66 -16.65 -8.96 18.48
CA HIS A 66 -15.81 -7.96 19.14
C HIS A 66 -14.40 -8.49 19.37
N PHE A 67 -13.40 -7.63 19.16
CA PHE A 67 -12.03 -7.98 19.50
C PHE A 67 -11.88 -8.21 21.01
N THR A 68 -11.41 -9.38 21.36
CA THR A 68 -10.98 -9.70 22.72
C THR A 68 -9.53 -9.27 22.93
N ILE A 69 -9.12 -9.15 24.20
CA ILE A 69 -7.72 -8.89 24.56
C ILE A 69 -6.77 -9.92 23.93
N ASN A 70 -7.20 -11.17 23.84
CA ASN A 70 -6.38 -12.24 23.24
C ASN A 70 -6.19 -12.03 21.73
N ILE A 71 -7.25 -11.62 21.02
CA ILE A 71 -7.16 -11.28 19.59
C ILE A 71 -6.21 -10.10 19.38
N LEU A 72 -6.31 -9.04 20.20
CA LEU A 72 -5.41 -7.89 20.10
C LEU A 72 -3.95 -8.25 20.39
N LYS A 73 -3.68 -9.10 21.38
CA LYS A 73 -2.34 -9.63 21.65
C LYS A 73 -1.81 -10.45 20.48
N GLU A 74 -2.66 -11.29 19.89
CA GLU A 74 -2.30 -12.09 18.72
C GLU A 74 -2.00 -11.21 17.50
N CYS A 75 -2.80 -10.15 17.25
CA CYS A 75 -2.49 -9.18 16.20
C CYS A 75 -1.11 -8.55 16.40
N GLY A 76 -0.76 -8.14 17.63
CA GLY A 76 0.56 -7.60 17.95
C GLY A 76 1.68 -8.62 17.71
N ARG A 77 1.49 -9.88 18.13
CA ARG A 77 2.44 -10.97 17.88
C ARG A 77 2.66 -11.20 16.39
N LEU A 78 1.57 -11.24 15.61
CA LEU A 78 1.63 -11.45 14.16
C LEU A 78 2.23 -10.25 13.42
N PHE A 79 2.00 -9.02 13.92
CA PHE A 79 2.68 -7.83 13.43
C PHE A 79 4.20 -7.98 13.55
N CYS A 80 4.72 -8.32 14.74
CA CYS A 80 6.14 -8.53 14.96
C CYS A 80 6.70 -9.70 14.11
N LYS A 81 5.94 -10.82 14.01
CA LYS A 81 6.31 -11.94 13.14
C LYS A 81 6.43 -11.50 11.68
N THR A 82 5.51 -10.65 11.21
CA THR A 82 5.54 -10.15 9.83
C THR A 82 6.75 -9.22 9.59
N LEU A 83 7.18 -8.44 10.59
CA LEU A 83 8.42 -7.68 10.50
C LEU A 83 9.64 -8.59 10.29
N LEU A 84 9.70 -9.71 11.02
CA LEU A 84 10.76 -10.70 10.84
C LEU A 84 10.69 -11.37 9.46
N ASP A 85 9.50 -11.78 9.02
CA ASP A 85 9.31 -12.34 7.67
C ASP A 85 9.73 -11.33 6.59
N TYR A 86 9.37 -10.07 6.73
CA TYR A 86 9.76 -9.00 5.79
C TYR A 86 11.25 -8.77 5.74
N ALA A 87 11.94 -8.84 6.90
CA ALA A 87 13.36 -8.55 7.01
C ALA A 87 14.26 -9.76 6.62
N SER A 88 13.79 -11.00 6.84
CA SER A 88 14.66 -12.19 6.76
C SER A 88 14.12 -13.33 5.88
N ASN A 89 12.89 -13.23 5.38
CA ASN A 89 12.28 -14.27 4.57
C ASN A 89 12.09 -13.84 3.10
N GLU A 90 13.18 -13.80 2.38
CA GLU A 90 13.20 -13.37 0.98
C GLU A 90 12.22 -14.15 0.06
N PRO A 91 12.00 -15.47 0.18
CA PRO A 91 11.00 -16.18 -0.60
C PRO A 91 9.59 -15.64 -0.42
N LYS A 92 9.15 -15.37 0.81
CA LYS A 92 7.82 -14.78 1.08
C LYS A 92 7.69 -13.37 0.52
N VAL A 93 8.74 -12.56 0.66
CA VAL A 93 8.77 -11.20 0.11
C VAL A 93 8.65 -11.24 -1.41
N ARG A 94 9.38 -12.11 -2.09
CA ARG A 94 9.29 -12.29 -3.56
C ARG A 94 7.90 -12.76 -4.00
N GLU A 95 7.29 -13.68 -3.26
CA GLU A 95 5.93 -14.13 -3.54
C GLU A 95 4.93 -12.97 -3.42
N ALA A 96 5.02 -12.18 -2.36
CA ALA A 96 4.18 -11.01 -2.17
C ALA A 96 4.37 -9.96 -3.29
N ILE A 97 5.60 -9.75 -3.77
CA ILE A 97 5.87 -8.86 -4.89
C ILE A 97 5.18 -9.36 -6.17
N ARG A 98 5.30 -10.65 -6.51
CA ARG A 98 4.65 -11.23 -7.69
C ARG A 98 3.13 -11.09 -7.64
N GLU A 99 2.56 -11.32 -6.47
CA GLU A 99 1.12 -11.14 -6.26
C GLU A 99 0.70 -9.69 -6.46
N LEU A 100 1.44 -8.74 -5.91
CA LEU A 100 1.19 -7.31 -6.11
C LEU A 100 1.32 -6.90 -7.58
N GLU A 101 2.29 -7.43 -8.31
CA GLU A 101 2.43 -7.19 -9.76
C GLU A 101 1.24 -7.72 -10.56
N THR A 102 0.65 -8.82 -10.11
CA THR A 102 -0.58 -9.37 -10.70
C THR A 102 -1.81 -8.53 -10.36
N MET A 103 -1.92 -8.09 -9.09
CA MET A 103 -3.03 -7.26 -8.63
C MET A 103 -2.99 -5.82 -9.21
N PHE A 104 -1.79 -5.30 -9.42
CA PHE A 104 -1.55 -3.93 -9.88
C PHE A 104 -0.55 -3.94 -11.05
N PRO A 105 -0.95 -4.44 -12.22
CA PRO A 105 -0.07 -4.48 -13.37
C PRO A 105 0.41 -3.07 -13.73
N PRO A 106 1.68 -2.89 -14.14
CA PRO A 106 2.16 -1.60 -14.60
C PRO A 106 1.28 -1.14 -15.77
N GLN A 107 0.74 0.07 -15.68
CA GLN A 107 0.03 0.68 -16.80
C GLN A 107 1.05 0.79 -17.94
N LYS A 108 0.75 0.15 -19.09
CA LYS A 108 1.49 0.41 -20.33
C LYS A 108 1.38 1.90 -20.58
N ALA A 109 2.52 2.60 -20.57
CA ALA A 109 2.57 3.95 -21.11
C ALA A 109 2.00 3.85 -22.53
N GLU A 110 0.88 4.52 -22.78
CA GLU A 110 0.38 4.69 -24.14
C GLU A 110 1.44 5.47 -24.91
N GLU A 111 2.21 4.77 -25.73
CA GLU A 111 2.95 5.35 -26.85
C GLU A 111 1.90 5.84 -27.87
N GLY A 112 1.45 7.05 -27.68
CA GLY A 112 0.46 7.62 -28.60
C GLY A 112 0.12 9.05 -28.21
N LEU A 113 0.93 10.00 -28.64
CA LEU A 113 0.57 11.27 -29.28
C LEU A 113 1.78 12.22 -29.35
N SER A 114 2.78 11.80 -30.14
CA SER A 114 3.73 12.76 -30.73
C SER A 114 3.35 12.99 -32.19
N GLN A 115 2.22 13.63 -32.43
CA GLN A 115 1.97 14.23 -33.75
C GLN A 115 1.02 15.40 -33.55
N HIS A 116 1.53 16.55 -33.95
CA HIS A 116 0.90 17.83 -34.26
C HIS A 116 1.26 18.96 -33.30
N PHE A 117 2.48 19.45 -33.45
CA PHE A 117 2.75 20.88 -33.45
C PHE A 117 3.81 21.16 -34.52
N LEU A 118 3.36 21.26 -35.77
CA LEU A 118 4.10 22.00 -36.77
C LEU A 118 3.75 23.49 -36.56
N PRO A 119 4.75 24.38 -36.50
CA PRO A 119 4.47 25.79 -36.50
C PRO A 119 4.05 26.17 -37.93
N ASN A 120 2.87 26.73 -38.07
CA ASN A 120 2.46 27.41 -39.28
C ASN A 120 3.36 28.63 -39.50
N ASN A 121 4.30 28.50 -40.44
CA ASN A 121 4.87 29.65 -41.15
C ASN A 121 3.77 30.23 -42.03
N ASP A 122 3.20 31.32 -41.62
CA ASP A 122 2.50 32.21 -42.51
C ASP A 122 3.24 33.53 -42.54
N ASP A 123 4.21 33.57 -43.42
CA ASP A 123 4.90 34.75 -43.91
C ASP A 123 4.14 35.21 -45.14
N SER A 124 3.30 36.20 -45.03
CA SER A 124 2.94 37.01 -46.21
C SER A 124 2.14 38.27 -45.81
N ARG A 125 2.80 39.36 -46.14
CA ARG A 125 2.24 40.64 -46.63
C ARG A 125 1.81 41.72 -45.66
N LYS A 126 2.55 42.65 -45.71
CA LYS A 126 2.58 44.09 -46.13
C LYS A 126 2.93 45.02 -45.00
#